data_9a5e773ab61dca8fa4986ea89de88eac
#
_entry.id   9a5e773ab61dca8fa4986ea89de88eac
#
_cell.length_a   1.000
_cell.length_b   1.000
_cell.length_c   1.000
_cell.angle_alpha   90.00
_cell.angle_beta   90.00
_cell.angle_gamma   90.00
#
_symmetry.space_group_name_H-M   'P 1'
#
loop_
_entity.id
_entity.type
_entity.pdbx_description
1 polymer ?
#
loop_
_entity_poly.entity_id
_entity_poly.type
_entity_poly.pdbx_seq_one_letter_code
_entity_poly.pdbx_strand_id
1 'polypeptide(L)'
;MAVTLEFECAAGDPVMGIDEAGRGPLVGGVYAAAVSVPLKIAEKLLSNEWSAINDSKKLSEKKRFALAEVIKATPDCIWAVASASPAEIDKLNILNATHLAMRRAAETVEVKVRGEGEQRTVDSFLCDTEKKNEHRCSPSPFTFTCSILVDGLPVKSLPNSTNVIKGDAKSLFIAAASILAKTARDEDCFRLEREYPGYGFAKHKGYPTPEHLKALAKLGPCPEHRRSFGPVSQLTLNI
;
A
#
# COMPACT_ATOMS: atom_id res chain seq x y z
N MET A 1 -15.12 16.64 -6.02
CA MET A 1 -14.66 17.52 -4.93
C MET A 1 -13.16 17.62 -5.09
N ALA A 2 -12.55 18.72 -4.73
CA ALA A 2 -11.10 18.85 -4.66
C ALA A 2 -10.63 18.24 -3.33
N VAL A 3 -9.41 17.72 -3.33
CA VAL A 3 -8.72 17.25 -2.12
C VAL A 3 -8.42 18.47 -1.23
N THR A 4 -8.54 18.32 0.09
CA THR A 4 -8.32 19.40 1.08
C THR A 4 -7.41 18.92 2.21
N LEU A 5 -7.09 19.80 3.15
CA LEU A 5 -6.36 19.51 4.39
C LEU A 5 -7.29 19.48 5.63
N GLU A 6 -8.59 19.42 5.43
CA GLU A 6 -9.56 19.48 6.53
C GLU A 6 -9.34 18.37 7.56
N PHE A 7 -9.11 17.15 7.10
CA PHE A 7 -8.90 15.98 7.97
C PHE A 7 -7.54 16.04 8.67
N GLU A 8 -6.50 16.47 7.95
CA GLU A 8 -5.15 16.64 8.49
C GLU A 8 -5.12 17.72 9.58
N CYS A 9 -5.75 18.87 9.33
CA CYS A 9 -5.85 19.94 10.32
C CYS A 9 -6.65 19.53 11.56
N ALA A 10 -7.71 18.75 11.38
CA ALA A 10 -8.51 18.23 12.49
C ALA A 10 -7.75 17.16 13.31
N ALA A 11 -6.89 16.39 12.68
CA ALA A 11 -6.09 15.36 13.33
C ALA A 11 -4.88 15.91 14.10
N GLY A 12 -4.37 17.09 13.71
CA GLY A 12 -3.19 17.74 14.30
C GLY A 12 -1.87 17.24 13.71
N ASP A 13 -0.76 17.91 14.07
CA ASP A 13 0.59 17.63 13.58
C ASP A 13 1.43 16.96 14.69
N PRO A 14 2.14 15.85 14.45
CA PRO A 14 2.30 15.18 13.17
C PRO A 14 1.10 14.25 12.81
N VAL A 15 0.78 14.19 11.53
CA VAL A 15 -0.28 13.34 10.97
C VAL A 15 0.21 12.62 9.72
N MET A 16 -0.24 11.37 9.52
CA MET A 16 0.02 10.61 8.29
C MET A 16 -1.27 10.15 7.63
N GLY A 17 -1.28 10.10 6.29
CA GLY A 17 -2.35 9.50 5.49
C GLY A 17 -1.92 8.16 4.91
N ILE A 18 -2.81 7.19 4.90
CA ILE A 18 -2.55 5.81 4.44
C ILE A 18 -3.63 5.36 3.46
N ASP A 19 -3.19 4.70 2.39
CA ASP A 19 -4.06 4.03 1.42
C ASP A 19 -3.41 2.76 0.86
N GLU A 20 -4.19 1.88 0.22
CA GLU A 20 -3.75 0.64 -0.38
C GLU A 20 -4.07 0.52 -1.86
N ALA A 21 -3.34 -0.38 -2.54
CA ALA A 21 -3.59 -0.79 -3.91
C ALA A 21 -3.35 -2.29 -4.11
N GLY A 22 -4.13 -2.91 -4.99
CA GLY A 22 -3.89 -4.29 -5.40
C GLY A 22 -4.66 -5.36 -4.63
N ARG A 23 -5.81 -5.07 -4.02
CA ARG A 23 -6.65 -6.08 -3.34
C ARG A 23 -7.32 -7.06 -4.29
N GLY A 24 -7.82 -6.57 -5.43
CA GLY A 24 -8.61 -7.37 -6.38
C GLY A 24 -7.86 -8.25 -7.40
N PRO A 25 -6.59 -7.97 -7.76
CA PRO A 25 -5.81 -8.79 -8.70
C PRO A 25 -5.61 -10.24 -8.23
N LEU A 26 -5.45 -11.17 -9.20
CA LEU A 26 -5.17 -12.58 -8.96
C LEU A 26 -3.68 -12.87 -8.75
N VAL A 27 -2.79 -11.90 -8.99
CA VAL A 27 -1.32 -12.05 -8.99
C VAL A 27 -0.65 -10.89 -8.29
N GLY A 28 0.53 -11.15 -7.73
CA GLY A 28 1.38 -10.16 -7.05
C GLY A 28 0.90 -9.77 -5.67
N GLY A 29 1.69 -8.96 -4.97
CA GLY A 29 1.39 -8.48 -3.62
C GLY A 29 0.24 -7.47 -3.55
N VAL A 30 -0.23 -7.20 -2.34
CA VAL A 30 -1.02 -6.01 -2.00
C VAL A 30 -0.06 -4.96 -1.45
N TYR A 31 -0.20 -3.71 -1.89
CA TYR A 31 0.68 -2.60 -1.56
C TYR A 31 -0.08 -1.58 -0.72
N ALA A 32 0.62 -0.96 0.22
CA ALA A 32 0.11 0.19 0.96
C ALA A 32 1.20 1.26 1.03
N ALA A 33 0.79 2.51 1.11
CA ALA A 33 1.69 3.62 1.33
C ALA A 33 1.21 4.49 2.50
N ALA A 34 2.16 5.13 3.17
CA ALA A 34 1.92 6.15 4.17
C ALA A 34 2.69 7.41 3.80
N VAL A 35 2.09 8.57 4.00
CA VAL A 35 2.66 9.89 3.69
C VAL A 35 2.40 10.83 4.86
N SER A 36 3.44 11.55 5.29
CA SER A 36 3.39 12.61 6.31
C SER A 36 4.20 13.81 5.86
N VAL A 37 3.63 14.99 6.03
CA VAL A 37 4.27 16.28 5.75
C VAL A 37 3.87 17.25 6.86
N PRO A 38 4.76 18.12 7.38
CA PRO A 38 4.37 19.17 8.31
C PRO A 38 3.24 20.03 7.71
N LEU A 39 2.16 20.28 8.48
CA LEU A 39 0.95 20.96 7.97
C LEU A 39 1.24 22.31 7.32
N LYS A 40 2.17 23.09 7.87
CA LYS A 40 2.60 24.39 7.30
C LYS A 40 3.19 24.27 5.89
N ILE A 41 3.84 23.14 5.59
CA ILE A 41 4.40 22.84 4.27
C ILE A 41 3.29 22.34 3.36
N ALA A 42 2.42 21.46 3.87
CA ALA A 42 1.31 20.89 3.13
C ALA A 42 0.35 21.94 2.54
N GLU A 43 0.08 23.03 3.27
CA GLU A 43 -0.73 24.17 2.78
C GLU A 43 -0.13 24.82 1.53
N LYS A 44 1.20 24.98 1.51
CA LYS A 44 1.90 25.53 0.34
C LYS A 44 1.92 24.54 -0.83
N LEU A 45 2.14 23.25 -0.54
CA LEU A 45 2.18 22.21 -1.55
C LEU A 45 0.82 22.06 -2.24
N LEU A 46 -0.27 22.08 -1.50
CA LEU A 46 -1.64 22.00 -2.04
C LEU A 46 -1.93 23.09 -3.08
N SER A 47 -1.38 24.29 -2.86
CA SER A 47 -1.56 25.43 -3.78
C SER A 47 -0.59 25.40 -4.96
N ASN A 48 0.46 24.59 -4.93
CA ASN A 48 1.54 24.57 -5.92
C ASN A 48 1.77 23.15 -6.48
N GLU A 49 2.85 22.48 -6.05
CA GLU A 49 3.35 21.24 -6.66
C GLU A 49 2.36 20.08 -6.52
N TRP A 50 1.57 20.07 -5.45
CA TRP A 50 0.59 19.02 -5.15
C TRP A 50 -0.84 19.40 -5.59
N SER A 51 -1.04 20.55 -6.24
CA SER A 51 -2.37 21.00 -6.71
C SER A 51 -3.06 20.01 -7.68
N ALA A 52 -2.28 19.19 -8.37
CA ALA A 52 -2.77 18.16 -9.28
C ALA A 52 -3.06 16.80 -8.59
N ILE A 53 -2.76 16.66 -7.28
CA ILE A 53 -3.07 15.45 -6.52
C ILE A 53 -4.58 15.33 -6.35
N ASN A 54 -5.09 14.17 -6.73
CA ASN A 54 -6.50 13.81 -6.65
C ASN A 54 -6.62 12.29 -6.59
N ASP A 55 -7.84 11.75 -6.48
CA ASP A 55 -8.14 10.33 -6.61
C ASP A 55 -7.29 9.67 -7.71
N SER A 56 -6.42 8.76 -7.30
CA SER A 56 -5.43 8.09 -8.18
C SER A 56 -6.08 7.37 -9.36
N LYS A 57 -7.34 6.96 -9.21
CA LYS A 57 -8.12 6.26 -10.25
C LYS A 57 -8.58 7.18 -11.37
N LYS A 58 -8.65 8.51 -11.11
CA LYS A 58 -9.00 9.53 -12.12
C LYS A 58 -7.79 10.03 -12.89
N LEU A 59 -6.59 9.75 -12.40
CA LEU A 59 -5.34 10.14 -13.06
C LEU A 59 -4.96 9.11 -14.14
N SER A 60 -4.49 9.59 -15.30
CA SER A 60 -3.83 8.70 -16.25
C SER A 60 -2.57 8.10 -15.65
N GLU A 61 -2.14 6.91 -16.13
CA GLU A 61 -0.94 6.24 -15.66
C GLU A 61 0.27 7.19 -15.70
N LYS A 62 0.50 7.88 -16.83
CA LYS A 62 1.60 8.84 -16.98
C LYS A 62 1.57 9.96 -15.95
N LYS A 63 0.39 10.57 -15.69
CA LYS A 63 0.25 11.61 -14.67
C LYS A 63 0.50 11.09 -13.26
N ARG A 64 0.02 9.88 -12.95
CA ARG A 64 0.21 9.25 -11.65
C ARG A 64 1.68 8.98 -11.36
N PHE A 65 2.43 8.43 -12.34
CA PHE A 65 3.87 8.24 -12.21
C PHE A 65 4.61 9.57 -12.00
N ALA A 66 4.29 10.60 -12.79
CA ALA A 66 4.91 11.92 -12.62
C ALA A 66 4.63 12.52 -11.23
N LEU A 67 3.39 12.42 -10.72
CA LEU A 67 3.04 12.90 -9.39
C LEU A 67 3.72 12.08 -8.28
N ALA A 68 3.88 10.75 -8.47
CA ALA A 68 4.61 9.93 -7.52
C ALA A 68 6.06 10.42 -7.35
N GLU A 69 6.74 10.77 -8.44
CA GLU A 69 8.09 11.32 -8.37
C GLU A 69 8.13 12.72 -7.71
N VAL A 70 7.13 13.56 -7.96
CA VAL A 70 7.00 14.86 -7.25
C VAL A 70 6.83 14.64 -5.75
N ILE A 71 5.94 13.72 -5.33
CA ILE A 71 5.73 13.40 -3.91
C ILE A 71 7.03 12.91 -3.27
N LYS A 72 7.72 11.95 -3.90
CA LYS A 72 8.97 11.37 -3.41
C LYS A 72 10.10 12.39 -3.29
N ALA A 73 10.16 13.35 -4.21
CA ALA A 73 11.19 14.41 -4.25
C ALA A 73 10.86 15.64 -3.39
N THR A 74 9.65 15.72 -2.81
CA THR A 74 9.23 16.85 -1.99
C THR A 74 10.07 16.92 -0.70
N PRO A 75 10.74 18.02 -0.41
CA PRO A 75 11.45 18.21 0.86
C PRO A 75 10.51 18.07 2.05
N ASP A 76 11.00 17.52 3.14
CA ASP A 76 10.25 17.26 4.38
C ASP A 76 9.03 16.32 4.22
N CYS A 77 8.82 15.75 3.04
CA CYS A 77 7.86 14.70 2.84
C CYS A 77 8.43 13.36 3.29
N ILE A 78 7.88 12.82 4.35
CA ILE A 78 8.21 11.49 4.85
C ILE A 78 7.20 10.52 4.29
N TRP A 79 7.68 9.52 3.56
CA TRP A 79 6.83 8.52 2.95
C TRP A 79 7.44 7.11 3.05
N ALA A 80 6.57 6.13 2.97
CA ALA A 80 6.94 4.73 2.85
C ALA A 80 5.93 3.98 2.00
N VAL A 81 6.42 2.97 1.27
CA VAL A 81 5.60 1.98 0.59
C VAL A 81 5.98 0.61 1.15
N ALA A 82 5.00 -0.18 1.49
CA ALA A 82 5.17 -1.55 1.94
C ALA A 82 4.19 -2.48 1.25
N SER A 83 4.46 -3.77 1.28
CA SER A 83 3.60 -4.78 0.67
C SER A 83 3.41 -6.00 1.55
N ALA A 84 2.41 -6.80 1.23
CA ALA A 84 2.30 -8.17 1.64
C ALA A 84 2.30 -9.07 0.39
N SER A 85 3.11 -10.13 0.44
CA SER A 85 3.34 -11.05 -0.67
C SER A 85 2.12 -11.92 -0.99
N PRO A 86 2.06 -12.58 -2.16
CA PRO A 86 1.03 -13.57 -2.46
C PRO A 86 0.92 -14.68 -1.40
N ALA A 87 2.04 -15.17 -0.88
CA ALA A 87 2.07 -16.18 0.17
C ALA A 87 1.46 -15.68 1.49
N GLU A 88 1.73 -14.41 1.87
CA GLU A 88 1.10 -13.79 3.02
C GLU A 88 -0.40 -13.57 2.81
N ILE A 89 -0.82 -13.21 1.59
CA ILE A 89 -2.24 -13.09 1.22
C ILE A 89 -2.95 -14.44 1.35
N ASP A 90 -2.35 -15.51 0.85
CA ASP A 90 -2.91 -16.85 0.93
C ASP A 90 -3.02 -17.36 2.38
N LYS A 91 -2.06 -17.00 3.24
CA LYS A 91 -2.03 -17.36 4.65
C LYS A 91 -3.00 -16.54 5.52
N LEU A 92 -3.08 -15.23 5.28
CA LEU A 92 -3.77 -14.27 6.17
C LEU A 92 -5.16 -13.86 5.65
N ASN A 93 -5.50 -14.15 4.42
CA ASN A 93 -6.50 -13.55 3.55
C ASN A 93 -6.18 -12.10 3.14
N ILE A 94 -6.86 -11.61 2.09
CA ILE A 94 -6.57 -10.29 1.50
C ILE A 94 -6.79 -9.13 2.47
N LEU A 95 -7.78 -9.21 3.34
CA LEU A 95 -8.06 -8.15 4.31
C LEU A 95 -6.93 -7.99 5.32
N ASN A 96 -6.53 -9.09 5.96
CA ASN A 96 -5.47 -9.08 6.96
C ASN A 96 -4.09 -8.80 6.35
N ALA A 97 -3.83 -9.27 5.12
CA ALA A 97 -2.62 -8.94 4.37
C ALA A 97 -2.56 -7.44 4.01
N THR A 98 -3.70 -6.83 3.64
CA THR A 98 -3.79 -5.37 3.43
C THR A 98 -3.46 -4.62 4.73
N HIS A 99 -4.05 -5.02 5.85
CA HIS A 99 -3.78 -4.42 7.15
C HIS A 99 -2.29 -4.56 7.55
N LEU A 100 -1.66 -5.69 7.22
CA LEU A 100 -0.23 -5.89 7.44
C LEU A 100 0.63 -4.93 6.62
N ALA A 101 0.31 -4.76 5.32
CA ALA A 101 1.01 -3.80 4.46
C ALA A 101 0.85 -2.36 4.96
N MET A 102 -0.37 -1.95 5.35
CA MET A 102 -0.63 -0.63 5.92
C MET A 102 0.17 -0.39 7.20
N ARG A 103 0.19 -1.37 8.09
CA ARG A 103 0.97 -1.29 9.33
C ARG A 103 2.47 -1.13 9.06
N ARG A 104 3.05 -1.92 8.17
CA ARG A 104 4.45 -1.82 7.77
C ARG A 104 4.80 -0.43 7.22
N ALA A 105 3.93 0.15 6.37
CA ALA A 105 4.12 1.49 5.85
C ALA A 105 4.04 2.56 6.95
N ALA A 106 3.05 2.46 7.85
CA ALA A 106 2.86 3.39 8.96
C ALA A 106 4.04 3.34 9.96
N GLU A 107 4.50 2.16 10.36
CA GLU A 107 5.65 1.99 11.25
C GLU A 107 6.92 2.59 10.66
N THR A 108 7.14 2.44 9.35
CA THR A 108 8.29 3.03 8.67
C THR A 108 8.24 4.56 8.67
N VAL A 109 7.07 5.16 8.43
CA VAL A 109 6.89 6.63 8.49
C VAL A 109 7.06 7.11 9.92
N GLU A 110 6.48 6.45 10.90
CA GLU A 110 6.57 6.82 12.33
C GLU A 110 8.03 6.88 12.81
N VAL A 111 8.83 5.87 12.48
CA VAL A 111 10.27 5.82 12.83
C VAL A 111 11.02 7.02 12.24
N LYS A 112 10.76 7.35 10.97
CA LYS A 112 11.37 8.50 10.29
C LYS A 112 10.92 9.84 10.88
N VAL A 113 9.64 10.00 11.21
CA VAL A 113 9.09 11.22 11.84
C VAL A 113 9.73 11.47 13.21
N ARG A 114 10.00 10.42 13.99
CA ARG A 114 10.68 10.53 15.28
C ARG A 114 12.15 10.90 15.18
N GLY A 115 12.75 10.88 13.99
CA GLY A 115 14.18 11.06 13.82
C GLY A 115 15.02 9.89 14.38
N GLU A 116 14.41 8.76 14.65
CA GLU A 116 15.09 7.52 15.03
C GLU A 116 15.75 6.94 13.76
N GLY A 117 16.93 7.49 13.41
CA GLY A 117 17.67 7.11 12.21
C GLY A 117 18.16 5.68 12.25
N GLU A 118 18.01 5.00 11.15
CA GLU A 118 18.78 3.86 10.56
C GLU A 118 19.13 2.61 11.39
N GLN A 119 18.80 2.46 12.65
CA GLN A 119 19.25 1.32 13.45
C GLN A 119 18.21 0.25 13.75
N ARG A 120 16.99 0.35 13.18
CA ARG A 120 16.04 -0.77 13.13
C ARG A 120 15.79 -1.13 11.68
N THR A 121 16.71 -1.89 11.10
CA THR A 121 16.54 -2.53 9.82
C THR A 121 15.27 -3.39 9.82
N VAL A 122 14.58 -3.43 8.69
CA VAL A 122 13.35 -4.18 8.42
C VAL A 122 13.50 -5.68 8.74
N ASP A 123 14.73 -6.16 8.96
CA ASP A 123 15.10 -7.55 9.27
C ASP A 123 14.68 -8.05 10.66
N SER A 124 14.29 -7.16 11.58
CA SER A 124 13.80 -7.60 12.90
C SER A 124 12.33 -8.08 12.88
N PHE A 125 11.62 -7.98 11.78
CA PHE A 125 10.24 -8.44 11.62
C PHE A 125 10.09 -9.79 10.91
N LEU A 126 11.18 -10.33 10.35
CA LEU A 126 11.26 -11.73 9.96
C LEU A 126 11.65 -12.55 11.22
N CYS A 127 10.75 -12.61 12.18
CA CYS A 127 10.88 -13.60 13.25
C CYS A 127 10.70 -14.97 12.61
N ASP A 128 11.81 -15.70 12.55
CA ASP A 128 11.95 -17.06 12.10
C ASP A 128 10.74 -17.93 12.41
N THR A 129 10.07 -18.41 11.38
CA THR A 129 9.05 -19.45 11.50
C THR A 129 9.69 -20.86 11.60
N GLU A 130 10.98 -20.97 11.92
CA GLU A 130 11.71 -22.26 11.99
C GLU A 130 12.43 -22.52 13.31
N LYS A 131 11.92 -22.04 14.46
CA LYS A 131 12.32 -22.64 15.75
C LYS A 131 11.12 -22.77 16.68
N LYS A 132 10.61 -23.99 16.77
CA LYS A 132 9.79 -24.45 17.88
C LYS A 132 10.59 -24.26 19.18
N ASN A 133 10.31 -23.19 19.90
CA ASN A 133 10.48 -23.17 21.36
C ASN A 133 9.64 -22.03 21.93
N GLU A 134 8.79 -22.40 22.85
CA GLU A 134 7.85 -21.56 23.57
C GLU A 134 8.60 -20.57 24.49
N HIS A 135 8.82 -19.35 23.97
CA HIS A 135 8.93 -18.19 24.85
C HIS A 135 8.11 -17.08 24.19
N ARG A 136 6.98 -16.76 24.82
CA ARG A 136 6.14 -15.59 24.53
C ARG A 136 6.99 -14.34 24.60
N CYS A 137 7.57 -13.95 23.51
CA CYS A 137 7.90 -12.56 23.28
C CYS A 137 6.63 -11.89 22.77
N SER A 138 5.79 -11.39 23.65
CA SER A 138 4.76 -10.44 23.28
C SER A 138 5.49 -9.22 22.72
N PRO A 139 5.35 -8.86 21.43
CA PRO A 139 5.95 -7.64 20.95
C PRO A 139 5.35 -6.51 21.77
N SER A 140 6.19 -5.70 22.38
CA SER A 140 5.80 -4.44 22.99
C SER A 140 4.93 -3.68 21.98
N PRO A 141 3.72 -3.21 22.34
CA PRO A 141 2.84 -2.58 21.37
C PRO A 141 3.57 -1.36 20.79
N PHE A 142 3.77 -1.38 19.46
CA PHE A 142 4.36 -0.24 18.77
C PHE A 142 3.43 0.96 18.96
N THR A 143 3.94 2.04 19.55
CA THR A 143 3.16 3.23 19.85
C THR A 143 3.35 4.25 18.74
N PHE A 144 2.27 4.67 18.11
CA PHE A 144 2.27 5.76 17.14
C PHE A 144 2.15 7.10 17.86
N THR A 145 3.01 8.06 17.51
CA THR A 145 2.92 9.48 17.94
C THR A 145 2.20 10.32 16.91
N CYS A 146 2.30 9.94 15.63
CA CYS A 146 1.51 10.55 14.59
C CYS A 146 0.02 10.18 14.70
N SER A 147 -0.85 11.13 14.46
CA SER A 147 -2.25 10.86 14.12
C SER A 147 -2.31 10.12 12.79
N ILE A 148 -3.20 9.14 12.67
CA ILE A 148 -3.28 8.28 11.49
C ILE A 148 -4.63 8.47 10.80
N LEU A 149 -4.62 8.86 9.53
CA LEU A 149 -5.78 8.90 8.64
C LEU A 149 -5.71 7.72 7.67
N VAL A 150 -6.77 6.94 7.55
CA VAL A 150 -6.81 5.76 6.67
C VAL A 150 -7.98 5.85 5.70
N ASP A 151 -7.78 5.52 4.43
CA ASP A 151 -8.90 5.38 3.49
C ASP A 151 -9.82 4.22 3.88
N GLY A 152 -11.12 4.45 3.83
CA GLY A 152 -12.14 3.42 3.96
C GLY A 152 -12.45 2.97 5.39
N LEU A 153 -12.39 1.65 5.64
CA LEU A 153 -12.86 1.02 6.87
C LEU A 153 -11.77 0.89 7.95
N PRO A 154 -12.16 0.68 9.24
CA PRO A 154 -11.21 0.51 10.33
C PRO A 154 -10.17 -0.58 10.09
N VAL A 155 -8.91 -0.25 10.39
CA VAL A 155 -7.76 -1.14 10.25
C VAL A 155 -7.37 -1.67 11.62
N LYS A 156 -7.62 -2.96 11.89
CA LYS A 156 -7.37 -3.59 13.21
C LYS A 156 -5.92 -3.47 13.67
N SER A 157 -4.96 -3.43 12.75
CA SER A 157 -3.54 -3.32 13.05
C SER A 157 -3.07 -1.88 13.33
N LEU A 158 -3.96 -0.88 13.16
CA LEU A 158 -3.70 0.54 13.41
C LEU A 158 -4.75 1.07 14.41
N PRO A 159 -4.62 0.73 15.70
CA PRO A 159 -5.53 1.23 16.72
C PRO A 159 -5.42 2.76 16.78
N ASN A 160 -6.53 3.43 17.05
CA ASN A 160 -6.65 4.88 17.12
C ASN A 160 -6.50 5.62 15.77
N SER A 161 -6.60 4.91 14.63
CA SER A 161 -6.68 5.56 13.33
C SER A 161 -8.07 6.16 13.08
N THR A 162 -8.10 7.32 12.43
CA THR A 162 -9.32 7.94 11.93
C THR A 162 -9.59 7.45 10.51
N ASN A 163 -10.77 6.88 10.30
CA ASN A 163 -11.16 6.33 9.01
C ASN A 163 -11.92 7.37 8.19
N VAL A 164 -11.46 7.61 6.97
CA VAL A 164 -12.04 8.58 6.05
C VAL A 164 -12.62 7.85 4.85
N ILE A 165 -13.95 7.75 4.77
CA ILE A 165 -14.60 7.12 3.62
C ILE A 165 -14.35 7.94 2.35
N LYS A 166 -13.76 7.30 1.32
CA LYS A 166 -13.26 7.95 0.09
C LYS A 166 -12.22 9.02 0.43
N GLY A 167 -11.30 8.69 1.31
CA GLY A 167 -10.24 9.57 1.77
C GLY A 167 -9.32 10.00 0.64
N ASP A 168 -9.07 9.11 -0.34
CA ASP A 168 -8.33 9.38 -1.58
C ASP A 168 -8.88 10.56 -2.41
N ALA A 169 -10.15 10.93 -2.21
CA ALA A 169 -10.80 12.06 -2.86
C ALA A 169 -11.03 13.27 -1.94
N LYS A 170 -10.62 13.21 -0.66
CA LYS A 170 -10.91 14.23 0.36
C LYS A 170 -9.68 14.73 1.09
N SER A 171 -8.80 13.84 1.54
CA SER A 171 -7.58 14.09 2.31
C SER A 171 -6.37 14.14 1.40
N LEU A 172 -5.55 15.17 1.50
CA LEU A 172 -4.36 15.33 0.68
C LEU A 172 -3.34 14.21 0.93
N PHE A 173 -3.14 13.82 2.19
CA PHE A 173 -2.14 12.81 2.53
C PHE A 173 -2.60 11.39 2.14
N ILE A 174 -3.90 11.09 2.28
CA ILE A 174 -4.46 9.82 1.77
C ILE A 174 -4.38 9.78 0.24
N ALA A 175 -4.69 10.87 -0.45
CA ALA A 175 -4.56 10.95 -1.91
C ALA A 175 -3.12 10.76 -2.39
N ALA A 176 -2.15 11.36 -1.71
CA ALA A 176 -0.72 11.17 -2.00
C ALA A 176 -0.29 9.70 -1.75
N ALA A 177 -0.73 9.10 -0.65
CA ALA A 177 -0.50 7.68 -0.34
C ALA A 177 -1.12 6.77 -1.42
N SER A 178 -2.35 7.05 -1.86
CA SER A 178 -3.03 6.33 -2.95
C SER A 178 -2.21 6.31 -4.24
N ILE A 179 -1.63 7.47 -4.62
CA ILE A 179 -0.75 7.60 -5.79
C ILE A 179 0.49 6.72 -5.63
N LEU A 180 1.17 6.77 -4.48
CA LEU A 180 2.37 5.97 -4.23
C LEU A 180 2.08 4.47 -4.22
N ALA A 181 1.04 4.03 -3.51
CA ALA A 181 0.65 2.62 -3.43
C ALA A 181 0.29 2.07 -4.82
N LYS A 182 -0.51 2.84 -5.59
CA LYS A 182 -0.93 2.44 -6.93
C LYS A 182 0.23 2.41 -7.92
N THR A 183 1.16 3.37 -7.83
CA THR A 183 2.35 3.40 -8.70
C THR A 183 3.26 2.21 -8.42
N ALA A 184 3.58 1.93 -7.16
CA ALA A 184 4.40 0.79 -6.78
C ALA A 184 3.76 -0.55 -7.22
N ARG A 185 2.43 -0.67 -7.10
CA ARG A 185 1.71 -1.86 -7.58
C ARG A 185 1.76 -2.02 -9.10
N ASP A 186 1.69 -0.92 -9.85
CA ASP A 186 1.77 -0.95 -11.31
C ASP A 186 3.21 -1.28 -11.77
N GLU A 187 4.24 -0.78 -11.08
CA GLU A 187 5.65 -1.15 -11.30
C GLU A 187 5.88 -2.65 -11.10
N ASP A 188 5.30 -3.23 -10.04
CA ASP A 188 5.36 -4.67 -9.80
C ASP A 188 4.71 -5.46 -10.96
N CYS A 189 3.61 -4.98 -11.53
CA CYS A 189 3.02 -5.61 -12.71
C CYS A 189 3.94 -5.59 -13.93
N PHE A 190 4.71 -4.52 -14.12
CA PHE A 190 5.70 -4.47 -15.21
C PHE A 190 6.89 -5.40 -14.95
N ARG A 191 7.31 -5.59 -13.69
CA ARG A 191 8.29 -6.61 -13.30
C ARG A 191 7.75 -8.01 -13.61
N LEU A 192 6.55 -8.31 -13.16
CA LEU A 192 5.91 -9.62 -13.37
C LEU A 192 5.69 -9.96 -14.85
N GLU A 193 5.38 -8.97 -15.69
CA GLU A 193 5.26 -9.18 -17.15
C GLU A 193 6.59 -9.63 -17.77
N ARG A 194 7.73 -9.09 -17.29
CA ARG A 194 9.06 -9.49 -17.76
C ARG A 194 9.47 -10.88 -17.26
N GLU A 195 9.14 -11.19 -16.01
CA GLU A 195 9.50 -12.47 -15.38
C GLU A 195 8.60 -13.63 -15.86
N TYR A 196 7.33 -13.34 -16.13
CA TYR A 196 6.31 -14.32 -16.54
C TYR A 196 5.59 -13.83 -17.81
N PRO A 197 6.26 -13.86 -18.98
CA PRO A 197 5.66 -13.35 -20.21
C PRO A 197 4.47 -14.21 -20.67
N GLY A 198 3.52 -13.58 -21.34
CA GLY A 198 2.36 -14.23 -21.93
C GLY A 198 1.08 -14.16 -21.10
N TYR A 199 1.13 -13.69 -19.87
CA TYR A 199 -0.09 -13.43 -19.07
C TYR A 199 -0.73 -12.08 -19.37
N GLY A 200 0.04 -11.06 -19.77
CA GLY A 200 -0.44 -9.71 -20.05
C GLY A 200 -0.59 -8.83 -18.80
N PHE A 201 0.22 -9.07 -17.77
CA PHE A 201 0.16 -8.36 -16.48
C PHE A 201 0.37 -6.85 -16.61
N ALA A 202 1.20 -6.41 -17.54
CA ALA A 202 1.42 -4.99 -17.80
C ALA A 202 0.13 -4.28 -18.26
N LYS A 203 -0.76 -4.97 -18.96
CA LYS A 203 -2.01 -4.42 -19.50
C LYS A 203 -3.10 -4.38 -18.45
N HIS A 204 -3.48 -5.53 -17.92
CA HIS A 204 -4.62 -5.67 -17.01
C HIS A 204 -4.25 -5.63 -15.53
N LYS A 205 -2.97 -5.40 -15.19
CA LYS A 205 -2.46 -5.25 -13.81
C LYS A 205 -2.86 -6.41 -12.88
N GLY A 206 -2.99 -7.61 -13.46
CA GLY A 206 -3.34 -8.83 -12.71
C GLY A 206 -4.82 -8.99 -12.37
N TYR A 207 -5.69 -8.07 -12.77
CA TYR A 207 -7.14 -8.23 -12.57
C TYR A 207 -7.71 -9.39 -13.37
N PRO A 208 -8.82 -10.02 -12.91
CA PRO A 208 -9.46 -11.17 -13.57
C PRO A 208 -10.21 -10.78 -14.85
N THR A 209 -9.51 -10.18 -15.81
CA THR A 209 -10.06 -9.89 -17.13
C THR A 209 -10.19 -11.16 -17.97
N PRO A 210 -11.04 -11.19 -19.02
CA PRO A 210 -11.13 -12.33 -19.92
C PRO A 210 -9.77 -12.75 -20.48
N GLU A 211 -8.89 -11.80 -20.82
CA GLU A 211 -7.54 -12.06 -21.30
C GLU A 211 -6.69 -12.76 -20.24
N HIS A 212 -6.73 -12.28 -18.99
CA HIS A 212 -5.98 -12.89 -17.89
C HIS A 212 -6.48 -14.31 -17.59
N LEU A 213 -7.78 -14.52 -17.51
CA LEU A 213 -8.36 -15.84 -17.26
C LEU A 213 -8.04 -16.84 -18.39
N LYS A 214 -8.02 -16.37 -19.65
CA LYS A 214 -7.62 -17.19 -20.80
C LYS A 214 -6.14 -17.57 -20.73
N ALA A 215 -5.27 -16.61 -20.39
CA ALA A 215 -3.84 -16.86 -20.22
C ALA A 215 -3.59 -17.84 -19.06
N LEU A 216 -4.27 -17.63 -17.93
CA LEU A 216 -4.19 -18.48 -16.76
C LEU A 216 -4.64 -19.93 -17.07
N ALA A 217 -5.72 -20.12 -17.84
CA ALA A 217 -6.16 -21.45 -18.26
C ALA A 217 -5.16 -22.13 -19.21
N LYS A 218 -4.46 -21.38 -20.05
CA LYS A 218 -3.47 -21.91 -21.01
C LYS A 218 -2.12 -22.22 -20.38
N LEU A 219 -1.61 -21.33 -19.52
CA LEU A 219 -0.24 -21.38 -18.98
C LEU A 219 -0.18 -21.98 -17.57
N GLY A 220 -1.34 -22.14 -16.91
CA GLY A 220 -1.38 -22.47 -15.49
C GLY A 220 -1.04 -21.25 -14.60
N PRO A 221 -1.09 -21.38 -13.28
CA PRO A 221 -0.71 -20.30 -12.37
C PRO A 221 0.81 -20.23 -12.16
N CYS A 222 1.42 -19.07 -12.36
CA CYS A 222 2.80 -18.81 -11.98
C CYS A 222 2.95 -18.69 -10.45
N PRO A 223 4.18 -18.71 -9.89
CA PRO A 223 4.43 -18.61 -8.42
C PRO A 223 3.83 -17.38 -7.76
N GLU A 224 3.69 -16.29 -8.49
CA GLU A 224 3.13 -15.03 -7.99
C GLU A 224 1.58 -14.98 -7.97
N HIS A 225 0.89 -16.02 -8.46
CA HIS A 225 -0.56 -16.08 -8.35
C HIS A 225 -1.04 -16.41 -6.93
N ARG A 226 -2.09 -15.72 -6.50
CA ARG A 226 -2.73 -15.90 -5.19
C ARG A 226 -3.59 -17.16 -5.20
N ARG A 227 -3.08 -18.22 -4.61
CA ARG A 227 -3.67 -19.57 -4.64
C ARG A 227 -5.03 -19.63 -3.98
N SER A 228 -5.30 -18.78 -2.99
CA SER A 228 -6.57 -18.68 -2.28
C SER A 228 -7.69 -18.00 -3.08
N PHE A 229 -7.37 -17.31 -4.20
CA PHE A 229 -8.37 -16.61 -5.01
C PHE A 229 -9.10 -17.58 -5.94
N GLY A 230 -10.46 -17.51 -5.98
CA GLY A 230 -11.33 -18.44 -6.67
C GLY A 230 -10.89 -18.87 -8.08
N PRO A 231 -10.60 -17.95 -9.02
CA PRO A 231 -10.16 -18.34 -10.36
C PRO A 231 -8.86 -19.13 -10.40
N VAL A 232 -7.96 -18.91 -9.43
CA VAL A 232 -6.67 -19.61 -9.34
C VAL A 232 -6.86 -20.96 -8.63
N SER A 233 -7.58 -20.98 -7.50
CA SER A 233 -7.82 -22.21 -6.72
C SER A 233 -8.57 -23.28 -7.51
N GLN A 234 -9.52 -22.89 -8.37
CA GLN A 234 -10.28 -23.83 -9.22
C GLN A 234 -9.39 -24.56 -10.21
N LEU A 235 -8.32 -23.93 -10.72
CA LEU A 235 -7.39 -24.59 -11.64
C LEU A 235 -6.42 -25.54 -10.92
N THR A 236 -6.10 -25.27 -9.67
CA THR A 236 -5.21 -26.14 -8.88
C THR A 236 -5.90 -27.37 -8.32
N LEU A 237 -7.23 -27.39 -8.27
CA LEU A 237 -8.03 -28.55 -7.85
C LEU A 237 -8.26 -29.56 -8.98
N ASN A 238 -8.00 -29.20 -10.24
CA ASN A 238 -8.21 -30.02 -11.42
C ASN A 238 -6.92 -30.64 -11.97
N ILE A 239 -5.82 -30.54 -11.24
CA ILE A 239 -4.52 -31.15 -11.52
C ILE A 239 -4.21 -32.19 -10.44
#